data_2d3488eb30f12a91d1af22eec94e6238
#
_entry.id   2d3488eb30f12a91d1af22eec94e6238
#
_cell.length_a   1.000
_cell.length_b   1.000
_cell.length_c   1.000
_cell.angle_alpha   90.00
_cell.angle_beta   90.00
_cell.angle_gamma   90.00
#
_symmetry.space_group_name_H-M   'P 1'
#
loop_
_entity.id
_entity.type
_entity.pdbx_description
1 polymer ?
#
loop_
_entity_poly.entity_id
_entity_poly.type
_entity_poly.pdbx_seq_one_letter_code
_entity_poly.pdbx_strand_id
1 'polypeptide(L)' 'METKDIRRLYSSLRVQCKEIGLVNLLAGFSLYLDAEIDFYDKQASEENREPLKSVFRNEFEKLSSMKSDVDTCINALVNR' A
#
# COMPACT_ATOMS: atom_id res chain seq x y z
N MET A 1 15.97 3.59 -4.35
CA MET A 1 16.23 2.18 -3.94
C MET A 1 17.22 1.55 -4.90
N GLU A 2 18.22 0.88 -4.37
CA GLU A 2 19.26 0.25 -5.18
C GLU A 2 18.74 -1.04 -5.82
N THR A 3 19.34 -1.42 -6.96
CA THR A 3 18.95 -2.62 -7.70
C THR A 3 19.02 -3.89 -6.85
N LYS A 4 20.07 -4.02 -6.00
CA LYS A 4 20.21 -5.20 -5.16
C LYS A 4 19.12 -5.29 -4.08
N ASP A 5 18.61 -4.15 -3.61
CA ASP A 5 17.50 -4.11 -2.64
C ASP A 5 16.21 -4.56 -3.30
N ILE A 6 15.99 -4.14 -4.55
CA ILE A 6 14.83 -4.57 -5.34
C ILE A 6 14.87 -6.08 -5.58
N ARG A 7 16.04 -6.63 -5.94
CA ARG A 7 16.21 -8.07 -6.15
C ARG A 7 15.98 -8.87 -4.87
N ARG A 8 16.45 -8.35 -3.74
CA ARG A 8 16.24 -8.99 -2.43
C ARG A 8 14.75 -9.01 -2.09
N LEU A 9 14.06 -7.89 -2.31
CA LEU A 9 12.61 -7.79 -2.11
C LEU A 9 11.87 -8.77 -3.02
N TYR A 10 12.23 -8.84 -4.29
CA TYR A 10 11.63 -9.77 -5.25
C TYR A 10 11.76 -11.22 -4.78
N SER A 11 12.96 -11.62 -4.32
CA SER A 11 13.20 -12.96 -3.84
C SER A 11 12.35 -13.30 -2.62
N SER A 12 12.23 -12.35 -1.69
CA SER A 12 11.40 -12.50 -0.50
C SER A 12 9.92 -12.63 -0.86
N LEU A 13 9.44 -11.79 -1.76
CA LEU A 13 8.04 -11.83 -2.22
C LEU A 13 7.74 -13.16 -2.92
N ARG A 14 8.68 -13.65 -3.72
CA ARG A 14 8.51 -14.92 -4.42
C ARG A 14 8.31 -16.09 -3.45
N VAL A 15 9.11 -16.13 -2.38
CA VAL A 15 8.96 -17.14 -1.35
C VAL A 15 7.61 -17.04 -0.66
N GLN A 16 7.22 -15.83 -0.26
CA GLN A 16 5.95 -15.60 0.41
C GLN A 16 4.76 -15.94 -0.47
N CYS A 17 4.81 -15.63 -1.77
CA CYS A 17 3.75 -15.98 -2.70
C CYS A 17 3.54 -17.51 -2.80
N LYS A 18 4.63 -18.28 -2.71
CA LYS A 18 4.53 -19.74 -2.71
C LYS A 18 3.91 -20.28 -1.44
N GLU A 19 4.18 -19.65 -0.29
CA GLU A 19 3.70 -20.11 1.01
C GLU A 19 2.26 -19.74 1.27
N ILE A 20 1.88 -18.49 1.01
CA ILE A 20 0.55 -17.98 1.38
C ILE A 20 -0.36 -17.66 0.20
N GLY A 21 0.19 -17.67 -1.02
CA GLY A 21 -0.57 -17.33 -2.23
C GLY A 21 -0.59 -15.84 -2.52
N LEU A 22 -0.67 -15.52 -3.82
CA LEU A 22 -0.62 -14.14 -4.29
C LEU A 22 -1.81 -13.30 -3.79
N VAL A 23 -3.02 -13.87 -3.83
CA VAL A 23 -4.22 -13.14 -3.38
C VAL A 23 -4.10 -12.77 -1.91
N ASN A 24 -3.64 -13.69 -1.07
CA ASN A 24 -3.47 -13.45 0.37
C ASN A 24 -2.40 -12.40 0.63
N LEU A 25 -1.31 -12.42 -0.15
CA LEU A 25 -0.26 -11.42 -0.04
C LEU A 25 -0.79 -10.03 -0.39
N LEU A 26 -1.55 -9.92 -1.48
CA LEU A 26 -2.17 -8.66 -1.88
C LEU A 26 -3.21 -8.18 -0.86
N ALA A 27 -3.98 -9.10 -0.29
CA ALA A 27 -4.94 -8.76 0.76
C ALA A 27 -4.25 -8.19 1.99
N GLY A 28 -3.14 -8.78 2.40
CA GLY A 28 -2.32 -8.26 3.50
C GLY A 28 -1.78 -6.87 3.19
N PHE A 29 -1.33 -6.66 1.95
CA PHE A 29 -0.85 -5.35 1.52
C PHE A 29 -1.98 -4.31 1.51
N SER A 30 -3.19 -4.71 1.09
CA SER A 30 -4.36 -3.83 1.13
C SER A 30 -4.68 -3.39 2.55
N LEU A 31 -4.60 -4.31 3.52
CA LEU A 31 -4.79 -3.97 4.94
C LEU A 31 -3.72 -3.00 5.44
N TYR A 32 -2.47 -3.21 5.04
CA TYR A 32 -1.39 -2.28 5.37
C TYR A 32 -1.69 -0.89 4.83
N LEU A 33 -2.14 -0.79 3.57
CA LEU A 33 -2.49 0.49 2.97
C LEU A 33 -3.65 1.16 3.70
N ASP A 34 -4.66 0.39 4.13
CA ASP A 34 -5.77 0.93 4.93
C ASP A 34 -5.27 1.59 6.21
N ALA A 35 -4.37 0.94 6.92
CA ALA A 35 -3.81 1.48 8.16
C ALA A 35 -3.04 2.76 7.92
N GLU A 36 -2.25 2.81 6.85
CA GLU A 36 -1.48 4.00 6.48
C GLU A 36 -2.40 5.14 6.03
N ILE A 37 -3.46 4.82 5.27
CA ILE A 37 -4.45 5.81 4.83
C ILE A 37 -5.12 6.46 6.04
N ASP A 38 -5.55 5.65 7.01
CA ASP A 38 -6.18 6.16 8.24
C ASP A 38 -5.22 7.05 9.02
N PHE A 39 -3.95 6.66 9.10
CA PHE A 39 -2.92 7.45 9.77
C PHE A 39 -2.76 8.83 9.12
N TYR A 40 -2.62 8.89 7.79
CA TYR A 40 -2.42 10.17 7.11
C TYR A 40 -3.68 11.02 7.07
N ASP A 41 -4.85 10.40 6.98
CA ASP A 41 -6.11 11.12 7.09
C ASP A 41 -6.22 11.83 8.44
N LYS A 42 -5.91 11.12 9.52
CA LYS A 42 -5.92 11.67 10.86
C LYS A 42 -4.89 12.80 11.00
N GLN A 43 -3.66 12.60 10.52
CA GLN A 43 -2.62 13.61 10.57
C GLN A 43 -3.02 14.87 9.80
N ALA A 44 -3.59 14.72 8.61
CA ALA A 44 -4.04 15.85 7.81
C ALA A 44 -5.18 16.60 8.48
N SER A 45 -6.09 15.89 9.14
CA SER A 45 -7.23 16.49 9.83
C SER A 45 -6.84 17.25 11.08
N GLU A 46 -5.79 16.78 11.79
CA GLU A 46 -5.31 17.38 13.04
C GLU A 46 -4.25 18.47 12.82
N GLU A 47 -3.61 18.50 11.65
CA GLU A 47 -2.54 19.46 11.38
C GLU A 47 -3.10 20.77 10.84
N ASN A 48 -2.77 21.86 11.50
CA ASN A 48 -3.22 23.21 11.10
C ASN A 48 -2.15 24.01 10.37
N ARG A 49 -0.91 23.49 10.31
CA ARG A 49 0.22 24.23 9.74
C ARG A 49 0.48 23.80 8.30
N GLU A 50 0.57 24.78 7.43
CA GLU A 50 1.06 24.56 6.07
C GLU A 50 2.58 24.74 6.07
N PRO A 51 3.38 23.98 5.29
CA PRO A 51 2.93 23.01 4.26
C PRO A 51 2.69 21.57 4.77
N LEU A 52 2.81 21.30 6.06
CA LEU A 52 2.67 19.96 6.62
C LEU A 52 1.32 19.31 6.31
N LYS A 53 0.25 20.11 6.42
CA LYS A 53 -1.10 19.62 6.11
C LYS A 53 -1.20 19.14 4.66
N SER A 54 -0.62 19.90 3.73
CA SER A 54 -0.61 19.54 2.31
C SER A 54 0.21 18.28 2.07
N VAL A 55 1.34 18.11 2.77
CA VAL A 55 2.17 16.90 2.65
C VAL A 55 1.38 15.66 3.09
N PHE A 56 0.71 15.73 4.23
CA PHE A 56 -0.10 14.61 4.73
C PHE A 56 -1.26 14.30 3.78
N ARG A 57 -1.91 15.34 3.26
CA ARG A 57 -3.02 15.15 2.32
C ARG A 57 -2.55 14.50 1.01
N ASN A 58 -1.39 14.89 0.50
CA ASN A 58 -0.82 14.29 -0.71
C ASN A 58 -0.50 12.81 -0.49
N GLU A 59 0.07 12.46 0.65
CA GLU A 59 0.36 11.05 0.97
C GLU A 59 -0.93 10.23 1.09
N PHE A 60 -1.96 10.81 1.73
CA PHE A 60 -3.27 10.18 1.82
C PHE A 60 -3.83 9.85 0.43
N GLU A 61 -3.76 10.82 -0.51
CA GLU A 61 -4.29 10.64 -1.86
C GLU A 61 -3.52 9.58 -2.64
N LYS A 62 -2.18 9.57 -2.53
CA LYS A 62 -1.33 8.58 -3.19
C LYS A 62 -1.65 7.17 -2.69
N LEU A 63 -1.75 7.00 -1.37
CA LEU A 63 -2.04 5.70 -0.77
C LEU A 63 -3.44 5.22 -1.12
N SER A 64 -4.42 6.12 -1.17
CA SER A 64 -5.79 5.78 -1.57
C SER A 64 -5.84 5.27 -3.00
N SER A 65 -5.08 5.90 -3.91
CA SER A 65 -4.99 5.46 -5.30
C SER A 65 -4.32 4.09 -5.39
N MET A 66 -3.24 3.87 -4.66
CA MET A 66 -2.54 2.58 -4.62
C MET A 66 -3.45 1.47 -4.11
N LYS A 67 -4.21 1.74 -3.03
CA LYS A 67 -5.15 0.76 -2.48
C LYS A 67 -6.21 0.38 -3.51
N SER A 68 -6.76 1.36 -4.21
CA SER A 68 -7.75 1.11 -5.27
C SER A 68 -7.18 0.18 -6.35
N ASP A 69 -5.94 0.40 -6.76
CA ASP A 69 -5.26 -0.43 -7.76
C ASP A 69 -5.04 -1.86 -7.23
N VAL A 70 -4.61 -2.00 -5.99
CA VAL A 70 -4.40 -3.30 -5.36
C VAL A 70 -5.73 -4.08 -5.26
N ASP A 71 -6.80 -3.41 -4.85
CA ASP A 71 -8.12 -4.03 -4.73
C ASP A 71 -8.65 -4.47 -6.10
N THR A 72 -8.39 -3.69 -7.14
CA THR A 72 -8.74 -4.06 -8.51
C THR A 72 -8.00 -5.32 -8.95
N CYS A 73 -6.71 -5.42 -8.61
CA CYS A 73 -5.92 -6.62 -8.90
C CYS A 73 -6.46 -7.85 -8.16
N ILE A 74 -6.81 -7.70 -6.90
CA ILE A 74 -7.39 -8.79 -6.11
C ILE A 74 -8.68 -9.28 -6.76
N ASN A 75 -9.58 -8.36 -7.14
CA ASN A 75 -10.85 -8.71 -7.76
C ASN A 75 -10.63 -9.45 -9.08
N ALA A 76 -9.67 -9.00 -9.89
CA ALA A 76 -9.35 -9.65 -11.16
C ALA A 76 -8.85 -11.09 -10.95
N LEU A 77 -8.07 -11.32 -9.91
CA LEU A 77 -7.53 -12.64 -9.59
C LEU A 77 -8.60 -13.58 -9.01
N VAL A 78 -9.50 -13.05 -8.18
CA VAL A 78 -10.55 -13.85 -7.55
C VAL A 78 -11.65 -14.22 -8.53
N ASN A 79 -11.97 -13.32 -9.47
CA ASN A 79 -13.09 -13.49 -10.41
C ASN A 79 -12.67 -14.01 -11.78
N ARG A 80 -11.61 -14.77 -11.84
CA ARG A 80 -11.17 -15.42 -13.08
C ARG A 80 -12.18 -16.44 -13.60
#